data_9470476af867dea1716c9f3afbc3af2f
#
_entry.id   9470476af867dea1716c9f3afbc3af2f
#
_cell.length_a   1.000
_cell.length_b   1.000
_cell.length_c   1.000
_cell.angle_alpha   90.00
_cell.angle_beta   90.00
_cell.angle_gamma   90.00
#
_symmetry.space_group_name_H-M   'P 1'
#
loop_
_entity.id
_entity.type
_entity.pdbx_description
1 polymer ?
#
loop_
_entity_poly.entity_id
_entity_poly.type
_entity_poly.pdbx_seq_one_letter_code
_entity_poly.pdbx_strand_id
1 'polypeptide(L)'
;DLRMSRGLGDVYKRQVEFLSGIFDGKSTGCPIGFVVWNKNQHSNDYENIKNLFRPSHADYTYMEKYGIRDYRGGGRSSARETISRVVAGSLAKLALKQLGISVTAYTSQVGPIKLDHDYKSYDLDLIESNDVRCPDLEKAKEMADLIYKVKGEGDTIGGTLTCVIKGCPIGLGQPVFGKLHAALGNAMLSINAAKAFEYGEGFKGLKMKGSEQNDVFYNNNGRIETHTNHSGGIQGGLSNGQDIYFRVVFKPIATLLMEQETVNIDGVDTTLTVSYTHLTLP
;
A
#
# COMPACT_ATOMS: atom_id res chain seq x y z
N ASP A 1 -10.86 17.32 4.16
CA ASP A 1 -11.75 16.75 3.15
C ASP A 1 -11.23 15.35 2.85
N LEU A 2 -11.88 14.33 3.45
CA LEU A 2 -11.54 12.91 3.22
C LEU A 2 -12.09 12.49 1.85
N ARG A 3 -11.62 13.09 0.79
CA ARG A 3 -11.90 12.62 -0.57
C ARG A 3 -11.14 11.32 -0.78
N MET A 4 -11.83 10.22 -0.60
CA MET A 4 -11.30 8.92 -1.04
C MET A 4 -11.08 8.97 -2.54
N SER A 5 -9.90 8.52 -2.96
CA SER A 5 -9.40 8.58 -4.31
C SER A 5 -10.39 8.07 -5.36
N ARG A 6 -10.35 8.68 -6.55
CA ARG A 6 -11.18 8.38 -7.72
C ARG A 6 -11.08 6.94 -8.25
N GLY A 7 -10.25 6.08 -7.69
CA GLY A 7 -10.01 4.71 -8.14
C GLY A 7 -11.01 3.65 -7.68
N LEU A 8 -11.97 3.98 -6.82
CA LEU A 8 -13.02 3.06 -6.39
C LEU A 8 -14.36 3.48 -6.98
N GLY A 9 -14.59 3.17 -8.25
CA GLY A 9 -15.87 3.17 -8.94
C GLY A 9 -16.75 4.41 -8.77
N ASP A 10 -17.02 5.04 -9.84
CA ASP A 10 -17.54 6.39 -10.06
C ASP A 10 -19.02 6.62 -9.66
N VAL A 11 -19.67 5.79 -8.87
CA VAL A 11 -21.13 5.92 -8.73
C VAL A 11 -21.61 6.35 -7.34
N TYR A 12 -20.85 6.11 -6.28
CA TYR A 12 -21.26 6.55 -4.94
C TYR A 12 -20.04 6.99 -4.13
N LYS A 13 -19.97 8.28 -3.79
CA LYS A 13 -19.02 8.80 -2.80
C LYS A 13 -19.23 8.02 -1.49
N ARG A 14 -18.33 7.09 -1.20
CA ARG A 14 -18.33 6.38 0.08
C ARG A 14 -17.96 7.41 1.15
N GLN A 15 -18.90 7.73 2.01
CA GLN A 15 -18.69 8.65 3.11
C GLN A 15 -18.32 7.87 4.37
N VAL A 16 -17.42 8.45 5.17
CA VAL A 16 -17.12 7.97 6.51
C VAL A 16 -18.13 8.58 7.47
N GLU A 17 -18.80 7.74 8.23
CA GLU A 17 -19.66 8.14 9.34
C GLU A 17 -18.93 7.88 10.66
N PHE A 18 -18.66 8.93 11.42
CA PHE A 18 -18.05 8.83 12.74
C PHE A 18 -19.13 8.57 13.79
N LEU A 19 -18.96 7.51 14.57
CA LEU A 19 -19.89 7.07 15.58
C LEU A 19 -19.51 7.56 16.99
N SER A 20 -18.21 7.82 17.22
CA SER A 20 -17.68 8.30 18.50
C SER A 20 -16.33 8.99 18.32
N GLY A 21 -15.88 9.70 19.38
CA GLY A 21 -14.55 10.28 19.46
C GLY A 21 -14.32 11.56 18.67
N ILE A 22 -15.33 12.04 17.93
CA ILE A 22 -15.31 13.31 17.18
C ILE A 22 -16.52 14.15 17.59
N PHE A 23 -16.30 15.41 17.92
CA PHE A 23 -17.33 16.41 18.17
C PHE A 23 -16.90 17.74 17.54
N ASP A 24 -17.77 18.36 16.79
CA ASP A 24 -17.55 19.65 16.11
C ASP A 24 -16.20 19.69 15.34
N GLY A 25 -15.92 18.61 14.57
CA GLY A 25 -14.70 18.48 13.76
C GLY A 25 -13.40 18.28 14.55
N LYS A 26 -13.47 18.06 15.86
CA LYS A 26 -12.33 17.88 16.75
C LYS A 26 -12.37 16.52 17.47
N SER A 27 -11.21 15.94 17.71
CA SER A 27 -11.09 14.75 18.55
C SER A 27 -11.41 15.12 20.00
N THR A 28 -12.21 14.27 20.66
CA THR A 28 -12.54 14.40 22.09
C THR A 28 -11.53 13.70 23.00
N GLY A 29 -10.49 13.05 22.44
CA GLY A 29 -9.56 12.20 23.18
C GLY A 29 -10.09 10.80 23.50
N CYS A 30 -11.36 10.52 23.23
CA CYS A 30 -11.94 9.18 23.32
C CYS A 30 -11.65 8.35 22.07
N PRO A 31 -11.81 7.00 22.13
CA PRO A 31 -11.70 6.16 20.95
C PRO A 31 -12.62 6.62 19.81
N ILE A 32 -12.04 6.72 18.62
CA ILE A 32 -12.76 7.13 17.40
C ILE A 32 -13.34 5.88 16.74
N GLY A 33 -14.65 5.74 16.78
CA GLY A 33 -15.40 4.72 16.05
C GLY A 33 -15.92 5.29 14.74
N PHE A 34 -15.89 4.49 13.68
CA PHE A 34 -16.44 4.91 12.38
C PHE A 34 -16.94 3.72 11.56
N VAL A 35 -17.79 4.00 10.60
CA VAL A 35 -18.33 3.05 9.63
C VAL A 35 -18.28 3.63 8.23
N VAL A 36 -18.05 2.76 7.25
CA VAL A 36 -18.21 3.08 5.82
C VAL A 36 -19.15 2.04 5.24
N TRP A 37 -20.35 2.45 4.90
CA TRP A 37 -21.39 1.57 4.38
C TRP A 37 -21.08 1.11 2.97
N ASN A 38 -21.15 -0.22 2.73
CA ASN A 38 -21.05 -0.78 1.39
C ASN A 38 -22.45 -0.76 0.74
N LYS A 39 -22.72 0.25 -0.08
CA LYS A 39 -24.02 0.41 -0.77
C LYS A 39 -24.11 -0.37 -2.09
N ASN A 40 -23.04 -1.02 -2.53
CA ASN A 40 -22.95 -1.66 -3.84
C ASN A 40 -22.47 -3.12 -3.71
N GLN A 41 -23.09 -3.88 -2.82
CA GLN A 41 -22.79 -5.31 -2.65
C GLN A 41 -23.73 -6.15 -3.52
N HIS A 42 -23.17 -6.98 -4.42
CA HIS A 42 -23.86 -7.95 -5.24
C HIS A 42 -23.40 -9.35 -4.84
N SER A 43 -24.06 -9.95 -3.85
CA SER A 43 -23.67 -11.28 -3.32
C SER A 43 -23.79 -12.40 -4.34
N ASN A 44 -24.69 -12.26 -5.32
CA ASN A 44 -24.92 -13.25 -6.38
C ASN A 44 -23.73 -13.40 -7.34
N ASP A 45 -22.89 -12.38 -7.46
CA ASP A 45 -21.71 -12.42 -8.34
C ASP A 45 -20.64 -13.42 -7.84
N TYR A 46 -20.79 -13.94 -6.64
CA TYR A 46 -19.83 -14.86 -6.00
C TYR A 46 -20.28 -16.32 -5.96
N GLU A 47 -21.47 -16.65 -6.48
CA GLU A 47 -21.99 -18.02 -6.42
C GLU A 47 -21.14 -19.00 -7.24
N ASN A 48 -20.59 -18.56 -8.37
CA ASN A 48 -19.71 -19.37 -9.23
C ASN A 48 -18.38 -19.75 -8.58
N ILE A 49 -17.94 -19.04 -7.53
CA ILE A 49 -16.69 -19.32 -6.81
C ILE A 49 -16.91 -19.94 -5.43
N LYS A 50 -18.16 -20.24 -5.08
CA LYS A 50 -18.52 -20.79 -3.77
C LYS A 50 -17.77 -22.09 -3.45
N ASN A 51 -17.67 -22.96 -4.43
CA ASN A 51 -17.09 -24.28 -4.29
C ASN A 51 -15.72 -24.42 -4.97
N LEU A 52 -15.07 -23.31 -5.31
CA LEU A 52 -13.78 -23.28 -5.99
C LEU A 52 -12.74 -22.53 -5.17
N PHE A 53 -11.48 -22.89 -5.33
CA PHE A 53 -10.35 -22.15 -4.78
C PHE A 53 -9.70 -21.30 -5.86
N ARG A 54 -9.82 -19.98 -5.77
CA ARG A 54 -9.17 -19.07 -6.73
C ARG A 54 -7.65 -19.12 -6.59
N PRO A 55 -6.91 -19.33 -7.68
CA PRO A 55 -5.45 -19.35 -7.65
C PRO A 55 -4.88 -18.10 -6.96
N SER A 56 -3.86 -18.29 -6.10
CA SER A 56 -3.20 -17.20 -5.36
C SER A 56 -4.10 -16.33 -4.47
N HIS A 57 -5.35 -16.74 -4.25
CA HIS A 57 -6.27 -16.09 -3.30
C HIS A 57 -6.23 -16.79 -1.94
N ALA A 58 -6.84 -16.18 -0.91
CA ALA A 58 -6.87 -16.73 0.44
C ALA A 58 -7.90 -17.85 0.65
N ASP A 59 -8.64 -18.27 -0.38
CA ASP A 59 -9.79 -19.17 -0.28
C ASP A 59 -9.44 -20.49 0.40
N TYR A 60 -8.42 -21.19 -0.11
CA TYR A 60 -7.97 -22.48 0.41
C TYR A 60 -7.44 -22.34 1.85
N THR A 61 -6.52 -21.40 2.09
CA THR A 61 -5.87 -21.25 3.40
C THR A 61 -6.84 -20.86 4.51
N TYR A 62 -7.88 -20.08 4.19
CA TYR A 62 -8.94 -19.76 5.16
C TYR A 62 -9.86 -20.94 5.41
N MET A 63 -10.22 -21.72 4.38
CA MET A 63 -11.01 -22.92 4.54
C MET A 63 -10.29 -23.94 5.44
N GLU A 64 -9.02 -24.21 5.17
CA GLU A 64 -8.22 -25.15 5.96
C GLU A 64 -8.04 -24.69 7.41
N LYS A 65 -7.80 -23.39 7.62
CA LYS A 65 -7.54 -22.86 8.96
C LYS A 65 -8.78 -22.77 9.83
N TYR A 66 -9.91 -22.34 9.25
CA TYR A 66 -11.10 -21.99 10.01
C TYR A 66 -12.27 -22.96 9.80
N GLY A 67 -12.16 -23.90 8.84
CA GLY A 67 -13.26 -24.82 8.44
C GLY A 67 -14.41 -24.12 7.72
N ILE A 68 -14.32 -22.80 7.53
CA ILE A 68 -15.37 -21.98 6.90
C ILE A 68 -14.74 -20.76 6.23
N ARG A 69 -15.32 -20.35 5.11
CA ARG A 69 -15.01 -19.07 4.49
C ARG A 69 -16.29 -18.34 4.06
N ASP A 70 -16.30 -17.03 4.14
CA ASP A 70 -17.34 -16.23 3.51
C ASP A 70 -16.97 -15.96 2.04
N TYR A 71 -17.58 -16.73 1.13
CA TYR A 71 -17.36 -16.60 -0.32
C TYR A 71 -17.99 -15.32 -0.89
N ARG A 72 -18.95 -14.70 -0.20
CA ARG A 72 -19.73 -13.53 -0.65
C ARG A 72 -18.97 -12.20 -0.53
N GLY A 73 -17.69 -12.21 -0.80
CA GLY A 73 -16.83 -11.02 -0.77
C GLY A 73 -15.65 -11.10 0.19
N GLY A 74 -15.42 -12.29 0.80
CA GLY A 74 -14.19 -12.62 1.51
C GLY A 74 -14.02 -11.97 2.89
N GLY A 75 -15.01 -11.23 3.39
CA GLY A 75 -14.91 -10.62 4.72
C GLY A 75 -13.59 -9.88 4.96
N ARG A 76 -12.89 -10.22 6.03
CA ARG A 76 -11.58 -9.62 6.37
C ARG A 76 -10.41 -10.13 5.53
N SER A 77 -10.57 -11.18 4.77
CA SER A 77 -9.57 -11.63 3.79
C SER A 77 -9.59 -10.79 2.50
N SER A 78 -10.62 -9.99 2.32
CA SER A 78 -10.78 -9.10 1.17
C SER A 78 -9.97 -7.82 1.32
N ALA A 79 -9.50 -7.26 0.20
CA ALA A 79 -8.89 -5.93 0.14
C ALA A 79 -9.81 -4.80 0.66
N ARG A 80 -11.11 -5.04 0.84
CA ARG A 80 -12.05 -4.08 1.45
C ARG A 80 -11.65 -3.63 2.86
N GLU A 81 -10.92 -4.47 3.61
CA GLU A 81 -10.44 -4.10 4.95
C GLU A 81 -9.50 -2.89 4.91
N THR A 82 -8.84 -2.64 3.77
CA THR A 82 -7.94 -1.48 3.59
C THR A 82 -8.66 -0.14 3.74
N ILE A 83 -9.97 -0.09 3.57
CA ILE A 83 -10.78 1.12 3.81
C ILE A 83 -10.59 1.63 5.25
N SER A 84 -10.54 0.72 6.22
CA SER A 84 -10.31 1.06 7.63
C SER A 84 -8.92 1.66 7.84
N ARG A 85 -7.91 1.15 7.11
CA ARG A 85 -6.54 1.68 7.15
C ARG A 85 -6.46 3.07 6.55
N VAL A 86 -7.18 3.33 5.44
CA VAL A 86 -7.22 4.64 4.79
C VAL A 86 -7.85 5.68 5.71
N VAL A 87 -8.97 5.36 6.37
CA VAL A 87 -9.63 6.27 7.32
C VAL A 87 -8.72 6.56 8.53
N ALA A 88 -8.21 5.51 9.18
CA ALA A 88 -7.32 5.65 10.32
C ALA A 88 -6.02 6.39 9.94
N GLY A 89 -5.44 6.08 8.79
CA GLY A 89 -4.26 6.73 8.26
C GLY A 89 -4.47 8.21 7.95
N SER A 90 -5.66 8.58 7.45
CA SER A 90 -6.01 9.99 7.21
C SER A 90 -6.08 10.79 8.52
N LEU A 91 -6.69 10.23 9.56
CA LEU A 91 -6.70 10.84 10.89
C LEU A 91 -5.29 10.96 11.48
N ALA A 92 -4.48 9.90 11.34
CA ALA A 92 -3.08 9.91 11.79
C ALA A 92 -2.25 10.98 11.04
N LYS A 93 -2.45 11.15 9.72
CA LYS A 93 -1.79 12.21 8.94
C LYS A 93 -2.14 13.61 9.44
N LEU A 94 -3.40 13.84 9.84
CA LEU A 94 -3.80 15.13 10.44
C LEU A 94 -3.09 15.41 11.76
N ALA A 95 -2.93 14.39 12.61
CA ALA A 95 -2.18 14.52 13.87
C ALA A 95 -0.68 14.73 13.62
N LEU A 96 -0.08 13.95 12.73
CA LEU A 96 1.34 14.06 12.37
C LEU A 96 1.69 15.43 11.77
N LYS A 97 0.78 16.00 10.97
CA LYS A 97 0.96 17.34 10.40
C LYS A 97 1.15 18.42 11.47
N GLN A 98 0.47 18.30 12.61
CA GLN A 98 0.64 19.23 13.75
C GLN A 98 2.03 19.10 14.42
N LEU A 99 2.68 17.96 14.25
CA LEU A 99 4.03 17.69 14.71
C LEU A 99 5.10 18.02 13.65
N GLY A 100 4.70 18.60 12.51
CA GLY A 100 5.60 18.89 11.40
C GLY A 100 6.02 17.66 10.58
N ILE A 101 5.35 16.52 10.78
CA ILE A 101 5.65 15.28 10.06
C ILE A 101 4.69 15.11 8.88
N SER A 102 5.25 14.84 7.70
CA SER A 102 4.47 14.54 6.50
C SER A 102 4.77 13.13 5.99
N VAL A 103 3.74 12.46 5.47
CA VAL A 103 3.84 11.12 4.86
C VAL A 103 3.26 11.19 3.46
N THR A 104 4.08 10.90 2.46
CA THR A 104 3.70 10.90 1.04
C THR A 104 4.06 9.56 0.43
N ALA A 105 3.14 8.98 -0.33
CA ALA A 105 3.38 7.74 -1.06
C ALA A 105 2.97 7.89 -2.52
N TYR A 106 3.73 7.27 -3.42
CA TYR A 106 3.49 7.35 -4.85
C TYR A 106 3.90 6.04 -5.55
N THR A 107 3.35 5.84 -6.73
CA THR A 107 3.72 4.71 -7.59
C THR A 107 5.08 4.98 -8.23
N SER A 108 6.04 4.12 -7.92
CA SER A 108 7.40 4.21 -8.44
C SER A 108 7.72 3.16 -9.50
N GLN A 109 6.86 2.13 -9.63
CA GLN A 109 7.04 1.12 -10.67
C GLN A 109 5.72 0.40 -10.95
N VAL A 110 5.47 0.09 -12.22
CA VAL A 110 4.40 -0.82 -12.69
C VAL A 110 5.03 -1.80 -13.68
N GLY A 111 5.01 -3.09 -13.34
CA GLY A 111 5.71 -4.10 -14.14
C GLY A 111 7.18 -3.72 -14.40
N PRO A 112 7.63 -3.65 -15.67
CA PRO A 112 8.99 -3.26 -16.03
C PRO A 112 9.24 -1.76 -16.02
N ILE A 113 8.17 -0.93 -16.03
CA ILE A 113 8.29 0.54 -16.11
C ILE A 113 8.56 1.07 -14.72
N LYS A 114 9.72 1.69 -14.53
CA LYS A 114 10.22 2.16 -13.24
C LYS A 114 10.69 3.61 -13.35
N LEU A 115 10.55 4.36 -12.25
CA LEU A 115 11.19 5.66 -12.08
C LEU A 115 12.71 5.52 -11.94
N ASP A 116 13.46 6.37 -12.63
CA ASP A 116 14.91 6.25 -12.76
C ASP A 116 15.67 7.05 -11.69
N HIS A 117 15.02 8.03 -11.05
CA HIS A 117 15.67 8.97 -10.13
C HIS A 117 15.25 8.77 -8.67
N ASP A 118 15.99 9.40 -7.77
CA ASP A 118 15.67 9.50 -6.35
C ASP A 118 14.40 10.35 -6.15
N TYR A 119 13.66 10.08 -5.06
CA TYR A 119 12.44 10.82 -4.71
C TYR A 119 12.63 12.34 -4.62
N LYS A 120 13.85 12.80 -4.32
CA LYS A 120 14.20 14.23 -4.25
C LYS A 120 14.18 14.93 -5.61
N SER A 121 14.25 14.17 -6.69
CA SER A 121 14.25 14.68 -8.07
C SER A 121 12.85 14.93 -8.63
N TYR A 122 11.81 14.51 -7.92
CA TYR A 122 10.43 14.61 -8.38
C TYR A 122 9.63 15.64 -7.59
N ASP A 123 8.75 16.34 -8.28
CA ASP A 123 7.71 17.16 -7.66
C ASP A 123 6.58 16.25 -7.15
N LEU A 124 6.56 16.00 -5.84
CA LEU A 124 5.59 15.12 -5.23
C LEU A 124 4.17 15.70 -5.17
N ASP A 125 3.97 16.98 -5.49
CA ASP A 125 2.64 17.59 -5.59
C ASP A 125 1.90 17.13 -6.86
N LEU A 126 2.63 16.61 -7.86
CA LEU A 126 2.07 16.04 -9.08
C LEU A 126 1.43 14.65 -8.91
N ILE A 127 1.60 14.00 -7.77
CA ILE A 127 1.11 12.63 -7.52
C ILE A 127 -0.41 12.52 -7.77
N GLU A 128 -1.17 13.50 -7.33
CA GLU A 128 -2.64 13.49 -7.46
C GLU A 128 -3.14 13.99 -8.83
N SER A 129 -2.24 14.36 -9.75
CA SER A 129 -2.59 14.87 -11.08
C SER A 129 -2.93 13.77 -12.09
N ASN A 130 -2.66 12.50 -11.78
CA ASN A 130 -2.90 11.36 -12.66
C ASN A 130 -3.41 10.13 -11.88
N ASP A 131 -4.09 9.23 -12.59
CA ASP A 131 -4.74 8.05 -12.01
C ASP A 131 -3.76 7.01 -11.46
N VAL A 132 -2.53 6.97 -11.99
CA VAL A 132 -1.48 6.06 -11.52
C VAL A 132 -0.79 6.57 -10.27
N ARG A 133 -0.96 7.86 -9.93
CA ARG A 133 -0.27 8.52 -8.81
C ARG A 133 1.24 8.44 -8.88
N CYS A 134 1.77 8.67 -10.06
CA CYS A 134 3.19 8.78 -10.30
C CYS A 134 3.59 10.25 -10.44
N PRO A 135 4.68 10.72 -9.79
CA PRO A 135 5.09 12.12 -9.84
C PRO A 135 5.72 12.53 -11.17
N ASP A 136 6.12 11.57 -12.01
CA ASP A 136 6.62 11.78 -13.36
C ASP A 136 5.48 11.55 -14.35
N LEU A 137 5.05 12.59 -15.04
CA LEU A 137 3.87 12.54 -15.92
C LEU A 137 4.09 11.69 -17.19
N GLU A 138 5.31 11.62 -17.68
CA GLU A 138 5.65 10.79 -18.84
C GLU A 138 5.62 9.31 -18.45
N LYS A 139 6.28 8.96 -17.34
CA LYS A 139 6.23 7.61 -16.77
C LYS A 139 4.82 7.21 -16.31
N ALA A 140 4.04 8.14 -15.79
CA ALA A 140 2.64 7.91 -15.44
C ALA A 140 1.82 7.45 -16.64
N LYS A 141 2.04 8.08 -17.81
CA LYS A 141 1.39 7.69 -19.05
C LYS A 141 1.84 6.31 -19.51
N GLU A 142 3.16 6.04 -19.56
CA GLU A 142 3.69 4.71 -19.90
C GLU A 142 3.09 3.61 -19.00
N MET A 143 3.02 3.85 -17.68
CA MET A 143 2.45 2.93 -16.70
C MET A 143 0.95 2.71 -16.94
N ALA A 144 0.20 3.78 -17.21
CA ALA A 144 -1.22 3.69 -17.52
C ALA A 144 -1.48 2.88 -18.81
N ASP A 145 -0.72 3.15 -19.86
CA ASP A 145 -0.82 2.44 -21.16
C ASP A 145 -0.52 0.94 -20.96
N LEU A 146 0.49 0.58 -20.16
CA LEU A 146 0.79 -0.80 -19.84
C LEU A 146 -0.35 -1.47 -19.07
N ILE A 147 -0.91 -0.79 -18.07
CA ILE A 147 -2.04 -1.31 -17.29
C ILE A 147 -3.25 -1.55 -18.19
N TYR A 148 -3.59 -0.62 -19.08
CA TYR A 148 -4.70 -0.77 -20.04
C TYR A 148 -4.47 -1.92 -21.01
N LYS A 149 -3.23 -2.09 -21.52
CA LYS A 149 -2.85 -3.20 -22.38
C LYS A 149 -3.07 -4.54 -21.68
N VAL A 150 -2.48 -4.73 -20.49
CA VAL A 150 -2.58 -5.97 -19.71
C VAL A 150 -4.04 -6.28 -19.34
N LYS A 151 -4.80 -5.25 -18.96
CA LYS A 151 -6.24 -5.38 -18.69
C LYS A 151 -7.01 -5.81 -19.96
N GLY A 152 -6.66 -5.32 -21.13
CA GLY A 152 -7.24 -5.74 -22.41
C GLY A 152 -6.96 -7.20 -22.74
N GLU A 153 -5.88 -7.76 -22.22
CA GLU A 153 -5.51 -9.17 -22.32
C GLU A 153 -6.24 -10.04 -21.26
N GLY A 154 -7.05 -9.44 -20.37
CA GLY A 154 -7.74 -10.13 -19.29
C GLY A 154 -6.84 -10.43 -18.08
N ASP A 155 -5.64 -9.86 -18.03
CA ASP A 155 -4.61 -10.13 -17.03
C ASP A 155 -4.39 -8.90 -16.11
N THR A 156 -3.47 -9.04 -15.15
CA THR A 156 -3.13 -8.01 -14.16
C THR A 156 -1.62 -7.87 -14.02
N ILE A 157 -1.17 -6.73 -13.52
CA ILE A 157 0.25 -6.45 -13.34
C ILE A 157 0.51 -5.88 -11.96
N GLY A 158 1.64 -6.24 -11.36
CA GLY A 158 2.08 -5.75 -10.06
C GLY A 158 2.85 -4.44 -10.15
N GLY A 159 3.13 -3.86 -8.99
CA GLY A 159 3.86 -2.60 -8.92
C GLY A 159 4.58 -2.40 -7.60
N THR A 160 5.28 -1.28 -7.53
CA THR A 160 6.00 -0.82 -6.33
C THR A 160 5.53 0.58 -5.96
N LEU A 161 5.24 0.77 -4.70
CA LEU A 161 5.00 2.09 -4.12
C LEU A 161 6.23 2.53 -3.34
N THR A 162 6.61 3.80 -3.50
CA THR A 162 7.60 4.45 -2.65
C THR A 162 6.90 5.37 -1.67
N CYS A 163 7.28 5.29 -0.40
CA CYS A 163 6.80 6.17 0.65
C CYS A 163 7.96 7.01 1.19
N VAL A 164 7.71 8.30 1.40
CA VAL A 164 8.65 9.27 1.98
C VAL A 164 7.99 9.91 3.20
N ILE A 165 8.69 9.89 4.32
CA ILE A 165 8.28 10.53 5.56
C ILE A 165 9.30 11.64 5.87
N LYS A 166 8.82 12.87 5.96
CA LYS A 166 9.65 14.04 6.26
C LYS A 166 9.33 14.62 7.65
N GLY A 167 10.30 15.23 8.26
CA GLY A 167 10.14 15.93 9.54
C GLY A 167 10.14 15.01 10.77
N CYS A 168 10.53 13.75 10.64
CA CYS A 168 10.66 12.85 11.78
C CYS A 168 11.76 13.35 12.76
N PRO A 169 11.46 13.43 14.07
CA PRO A 169 12.49 13.70 15.06
C PRO A 169 13.47 12.54 15.18
N ILE A 170 14.66 12.80 15.70
CA ILE A 170 15.63 11.75 16.01
C ILE A 170 15.11 10.90 17.17
N GLY A 171 15.35 9.55 17.11
CA GLY A 171 15.15 8.65 18.22
C GLY A 171 13.79 7.93 18.24
N LEU A 172 12.97 8.02 17.19
CA LEU A 172 11.79 7.16 17.07
C LEU A 172 12.21 5.71 16.82
N GLY A 173 11.62 4.79 17.54
CA GLY A 173 11.94 3.37 17.55
C GLY A 173 12.46 2.91 18.89
N GLN A 174 12.66 1.60 19.06
CA GLN A 174 13.13 0.98 20.29
C GLN A 174 14.08 -0.19 19.99
N PRO A 175 15.24 -0.34 20.64
CA PRO A 175 15.97 -1.57 20.62
C PRO A 175 15.23 -2.61 21.51
N VAL A 176 15.25 -3.90 21.32
CA VAL A 176 15.83 -4.65 20.18
C VAL A 176 14.74 -4.97 19.17
N PHE A 177 13.50 -5.24 19.62
CA PHE A 177 12.38 -5.73 18.81
C PHE A 177 11.48 -4.62 18.28
N GLY A 178 11.48 -3.44 18.91
CA GLY A 178 10.70 -2.27 18.51
C GLY A 178 11.40 -1.34 17.51
N LYS A 179 12.35 -1.83 16.74
CA LYS A 179 13.07 -1.03 15.73
C LYS A 179 12.10 -0.40 14.74
N LEU A 180 12.33 0.86 14.38
CA LEU A 180 11.41 1.63 13.54
C LEU A 180 11.18 0.94 12.17
N HIS A 181 12.23 0.45 11.52
CA HIS A 181 12.08 -0.28 10.25
C HIS A 181 11.31 -1.59 10.41
N ALA A 182 11.43 -2.27 11.56
CA ALA A 182 10.66 -3.49 11.84
C ALA A 182 9.17 -3.17 12.02
N ALA A 183 8.84 -2.07 12.72
CA ALA A 183 7.47 -1.60 12.89
C ALA A 183 6.85 -1.18 11.54
N LEU A 184 7.61 -0.42 10.72
CA LEU A 184 7.18 -0.03 9.38
C LEU A 184 7.00 -1.26 8.47
N GLY A 185 7.96 -2.19 8.47
CA GLY A 185 7.87 -3.43 7.70
C GLY A 185 6.67 -4.28 8.09
N ASN A 186 6.42 -4.46 9.38
CA ASN A 186 5.24 -5.17 9.87
C ASN A 186 3.93 -4.49 9.40
N ALA A 187 3.84 -3.17 9.53
CA ALA A 187 2.66 -2.43 9.08
C ALA A 187 2.43 -2.58 7.58
N MET A 188 3.49 -2.43 6.75
CA MET A 188 3.40 -2.53 5.30
C MET A 188 3.10 -3.96 4.82
N LEU A 189 3.77 -4.98 5.37
CA LEU A 189 3.54 -6.38 5.01
C LEU A 189 2.19 -6.91 5.51
N SER A 190 1.54 -6.23 6.44
CA SER A 190 0.16 -6.52 6.83
C SER A 190 -0.88 -6.05 5.82
N ILE A 191 -0.50 -5.24 4.82
CA ILE A 191 -1.39 -4.81 3.73
C ILE A 191 -1.57 -5.98 2.75
N ASN A 192 -2.82 -6.19 2.31
CA ASN A 192 -3.14 -7.25 1.36
C ASN A 192 -2.33 -7.08 0.07
N ALA A 193 -1.87 -8.19 -0.49
CA ALA A 193 -1.03 -8.29 -1.70
C ALA A 193 0.40 -7.73 -1.57
N ALA A 194 0.81 -7.12 -0.44
CA ALA A 194 2.20 -6.76 -0.21
C ALA A 194 3.08 -8.01 -0.18
N LYS A 195 4.24 -7.97 -0.88
CA LYS A 195 5.16 -9.11 -1.05
C LYS A 195 6.59 -8.81 -0.60
N ALA A 196 6.98 -7.54 -0.60
CA ALA A 196 8.28 -7.13 -0.13
C ALA A 196 8.22 -5.74 0.47
N PHE A 197 9.14 -5.49 1.38
CA PHE A 197 9.42 -4.19 1.99
C PHE A 197 10.92 -3.98 1.99
N GLU A 198 11.38 -2.83 1.54
CA GLU A 198 12.78 -2.40 1.67
C GLU A 198 12.84 -0.92 2.04
N TYR A 199 13.86 -0.51 2.79
CA TYR A 199 14.07 0.88 3.18
C TYR A 199 15.49 1.33 2.86
N GLY A 200 15.69 2.64 2.71
CA GLY A 200 16.96 3.17 2.27
C GLY A 200 17.35 2.63 0.88
N GLU A 201 18.62 2.32 0.69
CA GLU A 201 19.10 1.72 -0.56
C GLU A 201 18.61 0.28 -0.76
N GLY A 202 18.21 -0.43 0.31
CA GLY A 202 17.66 -1.77 0.22
C GLY A 202 18.53 -2.72 -0.62
N PHE A 203 17.94 -3.38 -1.62
CA PHE A 203 18.69 -4.29 -2.51
C PHE A 203 19.75 -3.59 -3.36
N LYS A 204 19.62 -2.31 -3.65
CA LYS A 204 20.63 -1.55 -4.38
C LYS A 204 21.94 -1.46 -3.59
N GLY A 205 21.86 -1.35 -2.27
CA GLY A 205 23.01 -1.32 -1.36
C GLY A 205 23.91 -2.57 -1.43
N LEU A 206 23.38 -3.73 -1.87
CA LEU A 206 24.19 -4.94 -2.07
C LEU A 206 25.31 -4.77 -3.11
N LYS A 207 25.17 -3.81 -4.03
CA LYS A 207 26.14 -3.53 -5.08
C LYS A 207 27.16 -2.47 -4.66
N MET A 208 26.99 -1.88 -3.49
CA MET A 208 27.82 -0.80 -2.95
C MET A 208 28.88 -1.38 -1.99
N LYS A 209 30.07 -0.81 -2.01
CA LYS A 209 31.06 -1.04 -0.95
C LYS A 209 30.64 -0.32 0.32
N GLY A 210 31.10 -0.78 1.48
CA GLY A 210 30.79 -0.15 2.76
C GLY A 210 31.15 1.35 2.80
N SER A 211 32.27 1.74 2.18
CA SER A 211 32.69 3.15 2.06
C SER A 211 31.74 4.01 1.18
N GLU A 212 31.04 3.38 0.25
CA GLU A 212 30.04 4.04 -0.61
C GLU A 212 28.68 4.10 0.07
N GLN A 213 28.35 3.06 0.85
CA GLN A 213 27.08 2.93 1.58
C GLN A 213 27.02 3.82 2.83
N ASN A 214 28.17 4.14 3.44
CA ASN A 214 28.21 4.88 4.70
C ASN A 214 27.73 6.33 4.52
N ASP A 215 26.77 6.73 5.31
CA ASP A 215 26.29 8.11 5.42
C ASP A 215 27.25 8.88 6.32
N VAL A 216 28.15 9.67 5.71
CA VAL A 216 29.18 10.42 6.43
C VAL A 216 28.55 11.61 7.16
N PHE A 217 28.79 11.72 8.47
CA PHE A 217 28.30 12.80 9.29
C PHE A 217 29.06 14.11 9.04
N TYR A 218 28.34 15.23 9.14
CA TYR A 218 28.93 16.56 9.16
C TYR A 218 28.15 17.48 10.10
N ASN A 219 28.78 18.59 10.48
CA ASN A 219 28.16 19.61 11.31
C ASN A 219 27.58 20.73 10.42
N ASN A 220 26.26 20.81 10.43
CA ASN A 220 25.52 21.87 9.76
C ASN A 220 25.06 22.90 10.79
N ASN A 221 25.90 23.92 11.05
CA ASN A 221 25.58 25.03 11.98
C ASN A 221 25.13 24.55 13.38
N GLY A 222 25.83 23.58 13.94
CA GLY A 222 25.53 23.01 15.26
C GLY A 222 24.56 21.82 15.24
N ARG A 223 24.01 21.47 14.08
CA ARG A 223 23.20 20.27 13.88
C ARG A 223 24.01 19.18 13.17
N ILE A 224 23.99 17.98 13.72
CA ILE A 224 24.62 16.82 13.08
C ILE A 224 23.69 16.30 11.99
N GLU A 225 24.21 16.21 10.77
CA GLU A 225 23.50 15.69 9.59
C GLU A 225 24.39 14.73 8.81
N THR A 226 23.87 14.07 7.78
CA THR A 226 24.63 13.20 6.89
C THR A 226 24.62 13.75 5.46
N HIS A 227 25.74 13.59 4.73
CA HIS A 227 25.85 14.04 3.34
C HIS A 227 24.95 13.24 2.40
N THR A 228 24.75 11.94 2.71
CA THR A 228 23.90 11.01 1.99
C THR A 228 22.84 10.47 2.93
N ASN A 229 21.88 9.72 2.39
CA ASN A 229 20.82 9.09 3.19
C ASN A 229 20.57 7.65 2.71
N HIS A 230 21.64 6.89 2.51
CA HIS A 230 21.57 5.49 2.08
C HIS A 230 20.87 4.61 3.12
N SER A 231 21.00 4.97 4.41
CA SER A 231 20.31 4.32 5.54
C SER A 231 18.79 4.54 5.53
N GLY A 232 18.27 5.43 4.68
CA GLY A 232 16.83 5.70 4.59
C GLY A 232 16.23 6.31 5.86
N GLY A 233 16.97 7.21 6.53
CA GLY A 233 16.52 7.93 7.73
C GLY A 233 16.50 7.08 9.01
N ILE A 234 17.01 5.85 8.99
CA ILE A 234 16.98 4.92 10.12
C ILE A 234 18.35 4.30 10.33
N GLN A 235 18.95 4.55 11.48
CA GLN A 235 20.23 3.99 11.89
C GLN A 235 20.10 3.30 13.26
N GLY A 236 20.65 2.10 13.41
CA GLY A 236 20.51 1.32 14.65
C GLY A 236 19.05 0.94 14.99
N GLY A 237 18.12 1.12 14.08
CA GLY A 237 16.68 0.90 14.30
C GLY A 237 15.92 2.13 14.82
N LEU A 238 16.58 3.28 14.89
CA LEU A 238 16.02 4.56 15.33
C LEU A 238 16.06 5.57 14.19
N SER A 239 15.09 6.49 14.15
CA SER A 239 15.13 7.63 13.22
C SER A 239 16.34 8.52 13.51
N ASN A 240 17.01 9.00 12.46
CA ASN A 240 18.20 9.84 12.57
C ASN A 240 17.96 11.31 12.22
N GLY A 241 16.71 11.71 11.98
CA GLY A 241 16.33 13.08 11.62
C GLY A 241 16.35 13.39 10.12
N GLN A 242 16.83 12.45 9.30
CA GLN A 242 16.73 12.54 7.84
C GLN A 242 15.35 12.03 7.37
N ASP A 243 15.04 12.29 6.10
CA ASP A 243 13.83 11.71 5.49
C ASP A 243 13.86 10.19 5.57
N ILE A 244 12.77 9.60 6.02
CA ILE A 244 12.61 8.15 5.96
C ILE A 244 11.98 7.80 4.63
N TYR A 245 12.63 6.90 3.87
CA TYR A 245 12.05 6.41 2.63
C TYR A 245 12.14 4.89 2.53
N PHE A 246 11.08 4.30 1.98
CA PHE A 246 10.97 2.86 1.81
C PHE A 246 10.09 2.51 0.61
N ARG A 247 10.18 1.29 0.16
CA ARG A 247 9.43 0.75 -0.98
C ARG A 247 8.67 -0.50 -0.57
N VAL A 248 7.47 -0.64 -1.13
CA VAL A 248 6.60 -1.80 -0.91
C VAL A 248 6.20 -2.37 -2.26
N VAL A 249 6.44 -3.66 -2.46
CA VAL A 249 6.08 -4.38 -3.68
C VAL A 249 4.73 -5.05 -3.51
N PHE A 250 3.86 -4.86 -4.48
CA PHE A 250 2.55 -5.50 -4.55
C PHE A 250 2.50 -6.48 -5.72
N LYS A 251 2.01 -7.70 -5.44
CA LYS A 251 1.80 -8.69 -6.50
C LYS A 251 0.64 -8.27 -7.41
N PRO A 252 0.57 -8.82 -8.65
CA PRO A 252 -0.62 -8.73 -9.48
C PRO A 252 -1.87 -9.21 -8.73
N ILE A 253 -3.02 -8.64 -9.07
CA ILE A 253 -4.31 -9.06 -8.52
C ILE A 253 -4.58 -10.50 -8.97
N ALA A 254 -4.95 -11.37 -8.02
CA ALA A 254 -5.14 -12.80 -8.30
C ALA A 254 -6.41 -13.13 -9.11
N THR A 255 -7.35 -12.19 -9.19
CA THR A 255 -8.59 -12.36 -9.95
C THR A 255 -8.37 -11.91 -11.39
N LEU A 256 -8.37 -12.86 -12.32
CA LEU A 256 -8.17 -12.65 -13.76
C LEU A 256 -9.50 -12.80 -14.52
N LEU A 257 -9.59 -12.14 -15.69
CA LEU A 257 -10.73 -12.29 -16.62
C LEU A 257 -10.53 -13.44 -17.62
N MET A 258 -9.42 -14.16 -17.53
CA MET A 258 -9.11 -15.35 -18.32
C MET A 258 -9.39 -16.62 -17.54
N GLU A 259 -9.58 -17.72 -18.27
CA GLU A 259 -9.73 -19.04 -17.68
C GLU A 259 -8.45 -19.46 -16.95
N GLN A 260 -8.59 -19.99 -15.75
CA GLN A 260 -7.50 -20.49 -14.92
C GLN A 260 -7.80 -21.91 -14.45
N GLU A 261 -6.81 -22.78 -14.47
CA GLU A 261 -6.89 -24.10 -13.83
C GLU A 261 -6.94 -23.93 -12.30
N THR A 262 -7.76 -24.74 -11.65
CA THR A 262 -7.92 -24.77 -10.20
C THR A 262 -8.51 -26.09 -9.73
N VAL A 263 -8.80 -26.20 -8.43
CA VAL A 263 -9.54 -27.33 -7.85
C VAL A 263 -10.78 -26.84 -7.10
N ASN A 264 -11.78 -27.70 -7.03
CA ASN A 264 -12.94 -27.45 -6.20
C ASN A 264 -12.69 -27.86 -4.72
N ILE A 265 -13.68 -27.65 -3.87
CA ILE A 265 -13.60 -27.99 -2.42
C ILE A 265 -13.43 -29.48 -2.16
N ASP A 266 -13.75 -30.35 -3.13
CA ASP A 266 -13.62 -31.82 -3.05
C ASP A 266 -12.26 -32.28 -3.61
N GLY A 267 -11.38 -31.36 -4.03
CA GLY A 267 -10.06 -31.64 -4.58
C GLY A 267 -10.09 -32.13 -6.04
N VAL A 268 -11.15 -31.88 -6.77
CA VAL A 268 -11.29 -32.27 -8.19
C VAL A 268 -10.81 -31.11 -9.07
N ASP A 269 -9.93 -31.42 -10.03
CA ASP A 269 -9.43 -30.47 -11.02
C ASP A 269 -10.57 -29.87 -11.85
N THR A 270 -10.54 -28.57 -12.05
CA THR A 270 -11.54 -27.82 -12.79
C THR A 270 -10.94 -26.51 -13.34
N THR A 271 -11.74 -25.74 -14.04
CA THR A 271 -11.37 -24.39 -14.49
C THR A 271 -12.26 -23.33 -13.87
N LEU A 272 -11.75 -22.12 -13.80
CA LEU A 272 -12.44 -20.96 -13.28
C LEU A 272 -12.22 -19.75 -14.20
N THR A 273 -13.33 -19.15 -14.63
CA THR A 273 -13.33 -17.81 -15.23
C THR A 273 -14.10 -16.87 -14.31
N VAL A 274 -13.47 -15.80 -13.86
CA VAL A 274 -14.12 -14.82 -13.00
C VAL A 274 -14.66 -13.67 -13.84
N SER A 275 -15.97 -13.55 -13.92
CA SER A 275 -16.66 -12.49 -14.68
C SER A 275 -17.12 -11.35 -13.76
N TYR A 276 -16.22 -10.73 -12.99
CA TYR A 276 -16.57 -9.54 -12.22
C TYR A 276 -16.49 -8.30 -13.09
N THR A 277 -17.58 -7.54 -13.15
CA THR A 277 -17.68 -6.26 -13.85
C THR A 277 -16.93 -5.11 -13.15
N HIS A 278 -16.30 -5.36 -11.99
CA HIS A 278 -15.71 -4.31 -11.14
C HIS A 278 -14.23 -4.60 -10.78
N LEU A 279 -13.39 -4.96 -11.74
CA LEU A 279 -11.95 -4.80 -11.60
C LEU A 279 -11.62 -3.31 -11.74
N THR A 280 -11.81 -2.58 -10.67
CA THR A 280 -11.21 -1.25 -10.55
C THR A 280 -9.76 -1.43 -10.12
N LEU A 281 -8.86 -0.78 -10.84
CA LEU A 281 -7.47 -0.59 -10.43
C LEU A 281 -7.42 0.03 -9.02
N PRO A 282 -6.46 -0.39 -8.20
CA PRO A 282 -6.26 0.17 -6.87
C PRO A 282 -6.00 1.67 -6.90
#